data_0ae48b39809c591ca6119c041681db9a
#
_entry.id   0ae48b39809c591ca6119c041681db9a
#
_cell.length_a   1.000
_cell.length_b   1.000
_cell.length_c   1.000
_cell.angle_alpha   90.00
_cell.angle_beta   90.00
_cell.angle_gamma   90.00
#
_symmetry.space_group_name_H-M   'P 1'
#
loop_
_entity.id
_entity.type
_entity.pdbx_description
1 polymer ?
#
loop_
_entity_poly.entity_id
_entity_poly.type
_entity_poly.pdbx_seq_one_letter_code
_entity_poly.pdbx_strand_id
1 'polypeptide(L)'
;MSRVGKQPIPIPKGVEVRIEGTRITVKGPKGELSHQVPDVLRIAQEDGQLRVERTSDDRFARSQHGLQRTLIANMVRGVSEGFEKTLVLVGVGYRAQLEGNDLVLQVGYSHPVRVQPFPGISFAVEQDPQTRNLLIRVRGIDKQRVGQQAANIRAIRPPDPYKGKGLRYLNEQLRLKPGKQQAGKGGKK
;
A
#
# COMPACT_ATOMS: atom_id res chain seq x y z
N MET A 1 21.72 -17.78 -3.50
CA MET A 1 22.01 -16.33 -3.42
C MET A 1 20.77 -15.53 -3.83
N SER A 2 20.44 -14.42 -3.15
CA SER A 2 19.28 -13.58 -3.53
C SER A 2 19.61 -12.75 -4.79
N ARG A 3 18.90 -13.01 -5.89
CA ARG A 3 19.03 -12.20 -7.12
C ARG A 3 18.60 -10.74 -6.88
N VAL A 4 17.58 -10.54 -6.03
CA VAL A 4 17.06 -9.20 -5.68
C VAL A 4 18.07 -8.41 -4.87
N GLY A 5 18.74 -9.03 -3.88
CA GLY A 5 19.70 -8.33 -3.01
C GLY A 5 20.92 -7.76 -3.75
N LYS A 6 21.32 -8.38 -4.84
CA LYS A 6 22.48 -7.95 -5.66
C LYS A 6 22.17 -6.78 -6.61
N GLN A 7 20.90 -6.49 -6.88
CA GLN A 7 20.53 -5.42 -7.80
C GLN A 7 20.86 -4.06 -7.19
N PRO A 8 21.56 -3.17 -7.89
CA PRO A 8 21.78 -1.81 -7.42
C PRO A 8 20.45 -1.04 -7.34
N ILE A 9 20.42 -0.04 -6.51
CA ILE A 9 19.27 0.86 -6.34
C ILE A 9 19.67 2.22 -6.92
N PRO A 10 19.11 2.64 -8.05
CA PRO A 10 19.40 3.96 -8.61
C PRO A 10 18.85 5.05 -7.71
N ILE A 11 19.62 6.12 -7.50
CA ILE A 11 19.19 7.31 -6.78
C ILE A 11 18.68 8.32 -7.81
N PRO A 12 17.38 8.62 -7.85
CA PRO A 12 16.84 9.60 -8.79
C PRO A 12 17.29 11.02 -8.44
N LYS A 13 17.28 11.92 -9.42
CA LYS A 13 17.61 13.34 -9.20
C LYS A 13 16.71 13.95 -8.13
N GLY A 14 17.30 14.71 -7.21
CA GLY A 14 16.58 15.35 -6.11
C GLY A 14 16.37 14.46 -4.87
N VAL A 15 16.97 13.27 -4.81
CA VAL A 15 17.02 12.44 -3.62
C VAL A 15 18.42 12.44 -3.03
N GLU A 16 18.51 12.78 -1.76
CA GLU A 16 19.74 12.72 -0.97
C GLU A 16 19.71 11.50 -0.06
N VAL A 17 20.83 10.81 0.05
CA VAL A 17 20.99 9.66 0.93
C VAL A 17 22.12 9.94 1.91
N ARG A 18 21.84 9.73 3.19
CA ARG A 18 22.83 9.82 4.28
C ARG A 18 22.93 8.46 4.94
N ILE A 19 24.14 7.98 5.11
CA ILE A 19 24.45 6.70 5.74
C ILE A 19 25.28 6.99 6.98
N GLU A 20 24.74 6.68 8.15
CA GLU A 20 25.39 6.86 9.46
C GLU A 20 25.46 5.49 10.16
N GLY A 21 26.56 4.78 9.95
CA GLY A 21 26.73 3.42 10.46
C GLY A 21 25.66 2.47 9.92
N THR A 22 24.76 2.02 10.79
CA THR A 22 23.62 1.14 10.44
C THR A 22 22.35 1.90 10.08
N ARG A 23 22.32 3.22 10.25
CA ARG A 23 21.16 4.03 9.94
C ARG A 23 21.27 4.64 8.56
N ILE A 24 20.26 4.42 7.73
CA ILE A 24 20.10 5.09 6.45
C ILE A 24 18.94 6.09 6.53
N THR A 25 19.19 7.31 6.07
CA THR A 25 18.20 8.36 5.94
C THR A 25 18.11 8.79 4.49
N VAL A 26 16.92 8.78 3.94
CA VAL A 26 16.65 9.15 2.54
C VAL A 26 15.71 10.33 2.52
N LYS A 27 16.19 11.44 1.96
CA LYS A 27 15.45 12.72 1.83
C LYS A 27 15.15 12.98 0.37
N GLY A 28 13.91 13.37 0.07
CA GLY A 28 13.47 13.69 -1.28
C GLY A 28 12.40 14.77 -1.31
N PRO A 29 11.84 15.08 -2.48
CA PRO A 29 10.85 16.15 -2.66
C PRO A 29 9.55 15.95 -1.87
N LYS A 30 9.19 14.70 -1.54
CA LYS A 30 7.95 14.37 -0.80
C LYS A 30 8.15 14.20 0.70
N GLY A 31 9.37 14.20 1.18
CA GLY A 31 9.68 14.07 2.61
C GLY A 31 10.94 13.27 2.87
N GLU A 32 11.07 12.82 4.10
CA GLU A 32 12.24 12.11 4.60
C GLU A 32 11.80 10.81 5.28
N LEU A 33 12.55 9.75 5.05
CA LEU A 33 12.39 8.45 5.69
C LEU A 33 13.72 7.98 6.27
N SER A 34 13.71 7.39 7.45
CA SER A 34 14.88 6.78 8.07
C SER A 34 14.61 5.31 8.38
N HIS A 35 15.64 4.50 8.25
CA HIS A 35 15.56 3.06 8.52
C HIS A 35 16.87 2.55 9.14
N GLN A 36 16.77 1.57 10.03
CA GLN A 36 17.92 0.94 10.65
C GLN A 36 18.16 -0.43 10.01
N VAL A 37 19.34 -0.59 9.46
CA VAL A 37 19.79 -1.81 8.77
C VAL A 37 20.55 -2.67 9.78
N PRO A 38 20.36 -4.00 9.81
CA PRO A 38 21.15 -4.88 10.67
C PRO A 38 22.64 -4.83 10.36
N ASP A 39 23.49 -4.98 11.38
CA ASP A 39 24.96 -4.91 11.30
C ASP A 39 25.61 -5.93 10.36
N VAL A 40 24.88 -7.01 10.04
CA VAL A 40 25.30 -8.04 9.08
C VAL A 40 25.28 -7.57 7.61
N LEU A 41 24.87 -6.32 7.38
CA LEU A 41 24.81 -5.71 6.06
C LEU A 41 25.57 -4.38 6.06
N ARG A 42 26.17 -4.05 4.93
CA ARG A 42 26.77 -2.74 4.64
C ARG A 42 26.07 -2.11 3.44
N ILE A 43 25.93 -0.80 3.48
CA ILE A 43 25.41 -0.03 2.36
C ILE A 43 26.55 0.78 1.80
N ALA A 44 26.83 0.57 0.51
CA ALA A 44 27.79 1.35 -0.25
C ALA A 44 27.02 2.26 -1.22
N GLN A 45 27.52 3.48 -1.38
CA GLN A 45 27.01 4.42 -2.39
C GLN A 45 28.13 4.66 -3.41
N GLU A 46 27.88 4.24 -4.65
CA GLU A 46 28.80 4.36 -5.77
C GLU A 46 28.04 4.84 -7.01
N ASP A 47 28.59 5.76 -7.76
CA ASP A 47 28.09 6.21 -9.07
C ASP A 47 26.57 6.56 -9.10
N GLY A 48 26.08 7.19 -8.03
CA GLY A 48 24.65 7.54 -7.92
C GLY A 48 23.72 6.35 -7.69
N GLN A 49 24.26 5.23 -7.25
CA GLN A 49 23.52 4.02 -6.91
C GLN A 49 23.86 3.55 -5.50
N LEU A 50 22.92 2.87 -4.84
CA LEU A 50 23.14 2.18 -3.59
C LEU A 50 23.28 0.69 -3.83
N ARG A 51 24.29 0.10 -3.20
CA ARG A 51 24.49 -1.35 -3.12
C ARG A 51 24.38 -1.80 -1.68
N VAL A 52 23.72 -2.92 -1.48
CA VAL A 52 23.64 -3.57 -0.18
C VAL A 52 24.54 -4.78 -0.23
N GLU A 53 25.51 -4.82 0.65
CA GLU A 53 26.51 -5.91 0.75
C GLU A 53 26.32 -6.68 2.05
N ARG A 54 26.72 -7.93 2.06
CA ARG A 54 26.70 -8.80 3.24
C ARG A 54 28.09 -8.90 3.83
N THR A 55 28.18 -8.78 5.15
CA THR A 55 29.45 -9.01 5.87
C THR A 55 29.73 -10.48 6.12
N SER A 56 28.67 -11.32 6.15
CA SER A 56 28.76 -12.77 6.33
C SER A 56 27.84 -13.51 5.36
N ASP A 57 28.03 -14.82 5.20
CA ASP A 57 27.21 -15.67 4.33
C ASP A 57 26.31 -16.64 5.12
N ASP A 58 25.99 -16.28 6.35
CA ASP A 58 25.10 -17.03 7.21
C ASP A 58 23.62 -16.96 6.75
N ARG A 59 22.77 -17.78 7.35
CA ARG A 59 21.34 -17.85 7.02
C ARG A 59 20.63 -16.51 7.27
N PHE A 60 20.99 -15.81 8.35
CA PHE A 60 20.37 -14.55 8.72
C PHE A 60 20.74 -13.43 7.73
N ALA A 61 22.05 -13.24 7.45
CA ALA A 61 22.52 -12.25 6.47
C ALA A 61 21.91 -12.47 5.08
N ARG A 62 21.79 -13.75 4.64
CA ARG A 62 21.13 -14.08 3.37
C ARG A 62 19.66 -13.70 3.35
N SER A 63 18.92 -13.90 4.44
CA SER A 63 17.50 -13.51 4.54
C SER A 63 17.32 -12.01 4.54
N GLN A 64 18.18 -11.29 5.28
CA GLN A 64 18.11 -9.83 5.40
C GLN A 64 18.53 -9.10 4.11
N HIS A 65 19.47 -9.64 3.34
CA HIS A 65 20.01 -9.00 2.15
C HIS A 65 18.94 -8.54 1.15
N GLY A 66 18.05 -9.44 0.75
CA GLY A 66 16.97 -9.11 -0.18
C GLY A 66 15.87 -8.23 0.42
N LEU A 67 15.57 -8.45 1.71
CA LEU A 67 14.58 -7.65 2.45
C LEU A 67 15.04 -6.20 2.55
N GLN A 68 16.23 -5.97 3.09
CA GLN A 68 16.75 -4.62 3.33
C GLN A 68 16.96 -3.85 2.02
N ARG A 69 17.47 -4.53 0.99
CA ARG A 69 17.56 -3.92 -0.34
C ARG A 69 16.19 -3.43 -0.83
N THR A 70 15.14 -4.23 -0.65
CA THR A 70 13.78 -3.87 -1.10
C THR A 70 13.20 -2.73 -0.27
N LEU A 71 13.43 -2.71 1.06
CA LEU A 71 13.00 -1.62 1.93
C LEU A 71 13.66 -0.30 1.54
N ILE A 72 14.99 -0.30 1.32
CA ILE A 72 15.74 0.89 0.89
C ILE A 72 15.24 1.37 -0.48
N ALA A 73 15.05 0.47 -1.45
CA ALA A 73 14.50 0.83 -2.76
C ALA A 73 13.08 1.44 -2.64
N ASN A 74 12.25 0.91 -1.75
CA ASN A 74 10.93 1.49 -1.48
C ASN A 74 11.05 2.88 -0.83
N MET A 75 12.03 3.12 0.06
CA MET A 75 12.25 4.45 0.64
C MET A 75 12.64 5.46 -0.43
N VAL A 76 13.62 5.13 -1.28
CA VAL A 76 14.06 6.00 -2.40
C VAL A 76 12.89 6.35 -3.31
N ARG A 77 12.10 5.35 -3.71
CA ARG A 77 10.91 5.58 -4.53
C ARG A 77 9.81 6.35 -3.81
N GLY A 78 9.63 6.09 -2.51
CA GLY A 78 8.61 6.75 -1.70
C GLY A 78 8.84 8.26 -1.53
N VAL A 79 10.08 8.68 -1.28
CA VAL A 79 10.42 10.11 -1.13
C VAL A 79 10.47 10.85 -2.47
N SER A 80 10.64 10.14 -3.59
CA SER A 80 10.63 10.74 -4.94
C SER A 80 9.22 10.82 -5.54
N GLU A 81 8.56 9.68 -5.74
CA GLU A 81 7.27 9.54 -6.42
C GLU A 81 6.09 9.45 -5.44
N GLY A 82 6.33 8.86 -4.26
CA GLY A 82 5.29 8.45 -3.32
C GLY A 82 4.62 7.14 -3.72
N PHE A 83 3.72 6.69 -2.84
CA PHE A 83 2.88 5.52 -3.07
C PHE A 83 1.42 5.88 -2.97
N GLU A 84 0.62 5.23 -3.79
CA GLU A 84 -0.83 5.33 -3.77
C GLU A 84 -1.45 3.93 -3.82
N LYS A 85 -2.52 3.73 -3.04
CA LYS A 85 -3.42 2.59 -3.13
C LYS A 85 -4.84 3.10 -3.25
N THR A 86 -5.52 2.67 -4.29
CA THR A 86 -6.91 3.05 -4.56
C THR A 86 -7.84 1.91 -4.18
N LEU A 87 -8.85 2.23 -3.38
CA LEU A 87 -9.96 1.36 -3.02
C LEU A 87 -11.23 1.84 -3.70
N VAL A 88 -12.09 0.91 -4.06
CA VAL A 88 -13.40 1.17 -4.64
C VAL A 88 -14.46 0.79 -3.62
N LEU A 89 -15.36 1.72 -3.32
CA LEU A 89 -16.53 1.47 -2.49
C LEU A 89 -17.73 1.17 -3.39
N VAL A 90 -18.24 -0.06 -3.29
CA VAL A 90 -19.39 -0.53 -4.09
C VAL A 90 -20.55 -0.83 -3.18
N GLY A 91 -21.70 -0.26 -3.45
CA GLY A 91 -22.95 -0.54 -2.72
C GLY A 91 -23.92 0.61 -2.75
N VAL A 92 -25.22 0.30 -2.92
CA VAL A 92 -26.28 1.31 -2.85
C VAL A 92 -26.39 1.83 -1.43
N GLY A 93 -26.38 3.16 -1.29
CA GLY A 93 -26.44 3.83 0.01
C GLY A 93 -25.12 3.91 0.76
N TYR A 94 -24.03 3.34 0.23
CA TYR A 94 -22.68 3.49 0.81
C TYR A 94 -22.10 4.86 0.48
N ARG A 95 -21.49 5.50 1.46
CA ARG A 95 -20.88 6.83 1.31
C ARG A 95 -19.50 6.86 1.95
N ALA A 96 -18.62 7.65 1.37
CA ALA A 96 -17.31 7.99 1.91
C ALA A 96 -17.14 9.50 1.81
N GLN A 97 -16.72 10.13 2.89
CA GLN A 97 -16.50 11.57 2.98
C GLN A 97 -15.22 11.84 3.75
N LEU A 98 -14.60 12.99 3.50
CA LEU A 98 -13.48 13.48 4.30
C LEU A 98 -14.02 14.52 5.29
N GLU A 99 -13.69 14.34 6.56
CA GLU A 99 -13.92 15.32 7.62
C GLU A 99 -12.56 15.76 8.17
N GLY A 100 -12.07 16.89 7.70
CA GLY A 100 -10.69 17.30 7.92
C GLY A 100 -9.72 16.30 7.27
N ASN A 101 -8.92 15.63 8.08
CA ASN A 101 -7.99 14.59 7.61
C ASN A 101 -8.55 13.16 7.74
N ASP A 102 -9.68 13.00 8.45
CA ASP A 102 -10.27 11.71 8.71
C ASP A 102 -11.16 11.25 7.56
N LEU A 103 -11.16 9.96 7.28
CA LEU A 103 -12.08 9.33 6.34
C LEU A 103 -13.30 8.79 7.10
N VAL A 104 -14.48 9.27 6.78
CA VAL A 104 -15.76 8.82 7.35
C VAL A 104 -16.48 7.94 6.36
N LEU A 105 -16.78 6.71 6.76
CA LEU A 105 -17.39 5.68 5.95
C LEU A 105 -18.76 5.31 6.47
N GLN A 106 -19.79 5.40 5.62
CA GLN A 106 -21.13 4.86 5.86
C GLN A 106 -21.29 3.61 4.99
N VAL A 107 -21.12 2.44 5.59
CA VAL A 107 -21.05 1.16 4.85
C VAL A 107 -22.07 0.14 5.36
N GLY A 108 -23.24 0.65 5.77
CA GLY A 108 -24.38 -0.18 6.19
C GLY A 108 -24.28 -0.65 7.65
N TYR A 109 -23.51 0.03 8.47
CA TYR A 109 -23.56 -0.07 9.93
C TYR A 109 -24.51 0.98 10.50
N SER A 110 -24.97 0.81 11.75
CA SER A 110 -25.85 1.75 12.45
C SER A 110 -25.19 3.11 12.73
N HIS A 111 -23.87 3.16 12.73
CA HIS A 111 -23.06 4.37 12.93
C HIS A 111 -21.99 4.49 11.82
N PRO A 112 -21.57 5.70 11.48
CA PRO A 112 -20.45 5.89 10.56
C PRO A 112 -19.15 5.42 11.19
N VAL A 113 -18.26 4.85 10.38
CA VAL A 113 -16.93 4.44 10.81
C VAL A 113 -15.93 5.52 10.45
N ARG A 114 -15.27 6.09 11.46
CA ARG A 114 -14.24 7.10 11.29
C ARG A 114 -12.88 6.42 11.27
N VAL A 115 -12.06 6.75 10.28
CA VAL A 115 -10.71 6.23 10.08
C VAL A 115 -9.71 7.38 10.09
N GLN A 116 -8.84 7.40 11.08
CA GLN A 116 -7.76 8.38 11.16
C GLN A 116 -6.58 7.94 10.27
N PRO A 117 -5.93 8.87 9.57
CA PRO A 117 -4.75 8.57 8.79
C PRO A 117 -3.55 8.26 9.69
N PHE A 118 -2.75 7.29 9.31
CA PHE A 118 -1.43 7.12 9.93
C PHE A 118 -0.53 8.32 9.63
N PRO A 119 0.47 8.60 10.48
CA PRO A 119 1.42 9.68 10.23
C PRO A 119 2.04 9.60 8.82
N GLY A 120 1.93 10.68 8.06
CA GLY A 120 2.43 10.75 6.67
C GLY A 120 1.51 10.12 5.62
N ILE A 121 0.26 9.78 5.98
CA ILE A 121 -0.78 9.33 5.05
C ILE A 121 -1.80 10.45 4.82
N SER A 122 -2.26 10.56 3.58
CA SER A 122 -3.39 11.41 3.19
C SER A 122 -4.45 10.60 2.45
N PHE A 123 -5.70 11.00 2.62
CA PHE A 123 -6.84 10.42 1.91
C PHE A 123 -7.36 11.40 0.85
N ALA A 124 -7.86 10.84 -0.25
CA ALA A 124 -8.68 11.57 -1.20
C ALA A 124 -9.89 10.70 -1.57
N VAL A 125 -11.05 11.33 -1.69
CA VAL A 125 -12.28 10.65 -2.11
C VAL A 125 -12.75 11.30 -3.40
N GLU A 126 -12.93 10.50 -4.42
CA GLU A 126 -13.36 10.91 -5.75
C GLU A 126 -14.49 9.99 -6.22
N GLN A 127 -15.32 10.46 -7.12
CA GLN A 127 -16.30 9.62 -7.77
C GLN A 127 -15.80 9.22 -9.16
N ASP A 128 -15.84 7.94 -9.45
CA ASP A 128 -15.51 7.42 -10.78
C ASP A 128 -16.60 7.86 -11.78
N PRO A 129 -16.27 8.62 -12.83
CA PRO A 129 -17.27 9.13 -13.79
C PRO A 129 -17.95 8.01 -14.58
N GLN A 130 -17.29 6.86 -14.76
CA GLN A 130 -17.83 5.75 -15.55
C GLN A 130 -18.76 4.84 -14.73
N THR A 131 -18.29 4.43 -13.54
CA THR A 131 -19.02 3.45 -12.72
C THR A 131 -19.87 4.10 -11.64
N ARG A 132 -19.70 5.40 -11.39
CA ARG A 132 -20.31 6.17 -10.29
C ARG A 132 -19.97 5.63 -8.90
N ASN A 133 -19.03 4.71 -8.80
CA ASN A 133 -18.51 4.22 -7.54
C ASN A 133 -17.59 5.26 -6.88
N LEU A 134 -17.49 5.22 -5.56
CA LEU A 134 -16.57 6.08 -4.85
C LEU A 134 -15.18 5.44 -4.82
N LEU A 135 -14.17 6.23 -5.18
CA LEU A 135 -12.76 5.88 -5.15
C LEU A 135 -12.13 6.52 -3.92
N ILE A 136 -11.49 5.72 -3.09
CA ILE A 136 -10.75 6.16 -1.92
C ILE A 136 -9.27 5.95 -2.22
N ARG A 137 -8.53 7.05 -2.36
CA ARG A 137 -7.09 7.02 -2.59
C ARG A 137 -6.36 7.21 -1.28
N VAL A 138 -5.47 6.30 -0.97
CA VAL A 138 -4.59 6.33 0.19
C VAL A 138 -3.18 6.64 -0.31
N ARG A 139 -2.65 7.81 0.06
CA ARG A 139 -1.35 8.31 -0.43
C ARG A 139 -0.38 8.50 0.71
N GLY A 140 0.90 8.26 0.45
CA GLY A 140 1.97 8.49 1.42
C GLY A 140 3.36 8.16 0.86
N ILE A 141 4.37 8.50 1.63
CA ILE A 141 5.76 8.24 1.27
C ILE A 141 6.22 6.83 1.68
N ASP A 142 5.60 6.25 2.70
CA ASP A 142 5.94 4.92 3.22
C ASP A 142 5.00 3.85 2.64
N LYS A 143 5.57 2.96 1.82
CA LYS A 143 4.83 1.86 1.18
C LYS A 143 4.13 0.94 2.19
N GLN A 144 4.77 0.68 3.32
CA GLN A 144 4.22 -0.21 4.35
C GLN A 144 3.00 0.43 5.02
N ARG A 145 3.11 1.70 5.41
CA ARG A 145 2.00 2.45 6.02
C ARG A 145 0.83 2.62 5.05
N VAL A 146 1.10 2.98 3.79
CA VAL A 146 0.07 3.07 2.74
C VAL A 146 -0.64 1.74 2.55
N GLY A 147 0.12 0.63 2.47
CA GLY A 147 -0.42 -0.71 2.32
C GLY A 147 -1.26 -1.15 3.51
N GLN A 148 -0.76 -0.92 4.74
CA GLN A 148 -1.46 -1.27 5.97
C GLN A 148 -2.75 -0.45 6.16
N GLN A 149 -2.68 0.86 5.91
CA GLN A 149 -3.86 1.72 6.00
C GLN A 149 -4.94 1.30 5.00
N ALA A 150 -4.57 1.02 3.77
CA ALA A 150 -5.51 0.53 2.75
C ALA A 150 -6.11 -0.83 3.13
N ALA A 151 -5.32 -1.74 3.69
CA ALA A 151 -5.82 -3.02 4.19
C ALA A 151 -6.80 -2.86 5.36
N ASN A 152 -6.51 -1.96 6.30
CA ASN A 152 -7.40 -1.66 7.41
C ASN A 152 -8.75 -1.09 6.93
N ILE A 153 -8.72 -0.17 5.95
CA ILE A 153 -9.94 0.38 5.35
C ILE A 153 -10.75 -0.73 4.67
N ARG A 154 -10.09 -1.59 3.86
CA ARG A 154 -10.75 -2.71 3.21
C ARG A 154 -11.38 -3.70 4.20
N ALA A 155 -10.75 -3.93 5.34
CA ALA A 155 -11.24 -4.84 6.38
C ALA A 155 -12.51 -4.34 7.09
N ILE A 156 -12.82 -3.02 7.06
CA ILE A 156 -14.04 -2.46 7.65
C ILE A 156 -15.29 -3.08 7.03
N ARG A 157 -15.32 -3.20 5.70
CA ARG A 157 -16.42 -3.86 4.99
C ARG A 157 -15.88 -4.62 3.79
N PRO A 158 -15.41 -5.86 3.97
CA PRO A 158 -14.91 -6.66 2.86
C PRO A 158 -16.02 -6.93 1.84
N PRO A 159 -15.68 -7.13 0.57
CA PRO A 159 -16.68 -7.33 -0.46
C PRO A 159 -17.47 -8.62 -0.22
N ASP A 160 -18.78 -8.51 -0.34
CA ASP A 160 -19.70 -9.64 -0.25
C ASP A 160 -19.47 -10.63 -1.39
N PRO A 161 -19.39 -11.94 -1.10
CA PRO A 161 -19.08 -12.95 -2.12
C PRO A 161 -20.19 -13.17 -3.16
N TYR A 162 -21.40 -12.69 -2.94
CA TYR A 162 -22.52 -12.87 -3.88
C TYR A 162 -22.78 -11.66 -4.75
N LYS A 163 -22.85 -10.45 -4.16
CA LYS A 163 -23.18 -9.21 -4.87
C LYS A 163 -21.97 -8.30 -5.06
N GLY A 164 -20.83 -8.59 -4.41
CA GLY A 164 -19.61 -7.78 -4.49
C GLY A 164 -19.69 -6.42 -3.79
N LYS A 165 -20.70 -6.20 -2.92
CA LYS A 165 -20.84 -4.96 -2.15
C LYS A 165 -19.79 -4.89 -1.07
N GLY A 166 -19.12 -3.74 -0.91
CA GLY A 166 -18.09 -3.52 0.08
C GLY A 166 -16.91 -2.70 -0.47
N LEU A 167 -15.81 -2.77 0.24
CA LEU A 167 -14.54 -2.12 -0.11
C LEU A 167 -13.59 -3.13 -0.73
N ARG A 168 -13.11 -2.85 -1.94
CA ARG A 168 -12.11 -3.66 -2.64
C ARG A 168 -11.00 -2.80 -3.22
N TYR A 169 -9.87 -3.38 -3.55
CA TYR A 169 -8.85 -2.67 -4.33
C TYR A 169 -9.34 -2.44 -5.76
N LEU A 170 -8.87 -1.37 -6.39
CA LEU A 170 -9.28 -1.01 -7.77
C LEU A 170 -9.07 -2.17 -8.77
N ASN A 171 -7.96 -2.88 -8.64
CA ASN A 171 -7.60 -3.99 -9.53
C ASN A 171 -7.95 -5.37 -8.95
N GLU A 172 -8.75 -5.44 -7.89
CA GLU A 172 -9.15 -6.70 -7.26
C GLU A 172 -10.28 -7.37 -8.04
N GLN A 173 -9.99 -8.53 -8.61
CA GLN A 173 -11.00 -9.38 -9.25
C GLN A 173 -11.69 -10.24 -8.19
N LEU A 174 -12.99 -10.03 -8.02
CA LEU A 174 -13.80 -10.81 -7.10
C LEU A 174 -14.30 -12.09 -7.78
N ARG A 175 -14.06 -13.21 -7.13
CA ARG A 175 -14.69 -14.47 -7.51
C ARG A 175 -16.07 -14.56 -6.84
N LEU A 176 -17.10 -14.07 -7.53
CA LEU A 176 -18.47 -14.11 -7.04
C LEU A 176 -19.01 -15.54 -7.08
N LYS A 177 -19.75 -15.90 -6.03
CA LYS A 177 -20.46 -17.19 -5.96
C LYS A 177 -21.84 -17.02 -6.59
N PRO A 178 -22.36 -18.03 -7.32
CA PRO A 178 -23.75 -18.03 -7.77
C PRO A 178 -24.68 -18.02 -6.56
N GLY A 179 -25.69 -17.15 -6.58
CA GLY A 179 -26.77 -17.15 -5.59
C GLY A 179 -27.65 -18.41 -5.71
N LYS A 180 -28.63 -18.57 -4.83
CA LYS A 180 -29.67 -19.58 -5.01
C LYS A 180 -30.34 -19.35 -6.37
N GLN A 181 -30.22 -20.32 -7.28
CA GLN A 181 -31.06 -20.35 -8.46
C GLN A 181 -32.50 -20.52 -7.98
N GLN A 182 -33.37 -19.56 -8.31
CA GLN A 182 -34.79 -19.81 -8.19
C GLN A 182 -35.07 -21.06 -9.03
N ALA A 183 -35.49 -22.15 -8.38
CA ALA A 183 -35.99 -23.33 -9.07
C ALA A 183 -37.00 -22.85 -10.10
N GLY A 184 -36.68 -23.01 -11.38
CA GLY A 184 -37.55 -22.56 -12.46
C GLY A 184 -38.95 -23.13 -12.21
N LYS A 185 -39.95 -22.26 -12.25
CA LYS A 185 -41.34 -22.73 -12.35
C LYS A 185 -41.39 -23.62 -13.59
N GLY A 186 -41.41 -24.93 -13.30
CA GLY A 186 -41.61 -25.95 -14.34
C GLY A 186 -42.82 -25.58 -15.13
N GLY A 187 -42.66 -25.54 -16.45
CA GLY A 187 -43.73 -25.27 -17.36
C GLY A 187 -44.94 -26.18 -17.08
N LYS A 188 -46.05 -25.56 -16.84
CA LYS A 188 -47.33 -26.23 -17.08
C LYS A 188 -47.57 -26.19 -18.58
N LYS A 189 -47.62 -27.38 -19.16
CA LYS A 189 -48.30 -27.62 -20.43
C LYS A 189 -49.76 -27.19 -20.33
#